data_1831dd68a5b84c296ecc06ff783968a5
#
_entry.id   1831dd68a5b84c296ecc06ff783968a5
#
_cell.length_a   1.000
_cell.length_b   1.000
_cell.length_c   1.000
_cell.angle_alpha   90.00
_cell.angle_beta   90.00
_cell.angle_gamma   90.00
#
_symmetry.space_group_name_H-M   'P 1'
#
loop_
_entity.id
_entity.type
_entity.pdbx_description
1 polymer ?
#
loop_
_entity_poly.entity_id
_entity_poly.type
_entity_poly.pdbx_seq_one_letter_code
_entity_poly.pdbx_strand_id
1 'polypeptide(L)'
;MTTTHPGSISDHANPADAALRKGFGPRVRKLHARIGKAHHQAEGMAFSKALLEGQATPRQLAALLRALAPAYALLEQRLPALAAGLGASEAPWAALARSTALERDLAVLASVPATPASAAGAIWLEQLRVLAQQTPHRWMAHVYVRYGGDLSGGQQLGQQANAILERHGLPALNFWAFDRPTAELKQALHDAFEQFALSPQQEEELLEEAEAAFHATQRLLAELAELPPA
;
A
#
# COMPACT_ATOMS: atom_id res chain seq x y z
N MET A 1 26.38 36.43 28.26
CA MET A 1 25.92 35.03 28.32
C MET A 1 24.50 35.02 27.79
N THR A 2 24.34 34.77 26.51
CA THR A 2 23.06 34.75 25.79
C THR A 2 22.76 33.29 25.42
N THR A 3 21.80 32.70 26.12
CA THR A 3 21.28 31.35 25.87
C THR A 3 20.30 31.39 24.70
N THR A 4 20.72 30.84 23.58
CA THR A 4 19.85 30.58 22.42
C THR A 4 19.04 29.31 22.68
N HIS A 5 17.70 29.43 22.69
CA HIS A 5 16.76 28.32 22.68
C HIS A 5 16.74 27.68 21.27
N PRO A 6 16.71 26.34 21.13
CA PRO A 6 16.48 25.71 19.86
C PRO A 6 14.98 25.80 19.51
N GLY A 7 14.72 26.27 18.31
CA GLY A 7 13.38 26.46 17.77
C GLY A 7 12.60 25.15 17.70
N SER A 8 11.36 25.21 18.15
CA SER A 8 10.30 24.25 17.98
C SER A 8 10.10 23.96 16.49
N ILE A 9 10.26 22.71 16.09
CA ILE A 9 9.84 22.22 14.76
C ILE A 9 8.31 22.22 14.79
N SER A 10 7.73 23.23 14.17
CA SER A 10 6.29 23.32 13.99
C SER A 10 5.82 22.20 13.06
N ASP A 11 5.00 21.33 13.61
CA ASP A 11 4.26 20.28 12.94
C ASP A 11 3.24 20.94 11.97
N HIS A 12 3.70 21.33 10.78
CA HIS A 12 2.84 21.89 9.74
C HIS A 12 2.13 20.74 9.01
N ALA A 13 1.08 20.21 9.64
CA ALA A 13 0.10 19.39 8.92
C ALA A 13 -0.40 20.21 7.72
N ASN A 14 -0.18 19.68 6.52
CA ASN A 14 -0.62 20.29 5.27
C ASN A 14 -2.13 20.59 5.35
N PRO A 15 -2.59 21.83 5.06
CA PRO A 15 -4.01 22.17 5.08
C PRO A 15 -4.88 21.26 4.19
N ALA A 16 -4.32 20.69 3.10
CA ALA A 16 -4.98 19.73 2.25
C ALA A 16 -5.25 18.41 3.00
N ASP A 17 -4.34 17.94 3.86
CA ASP A 17 -4.54 16.75 4.69
C ASP A 17 -5.60 16.96 5.78
N ALA A 18 -5.69 18.17 6.33
CA ALA A 18 -6.70 18.52 7.30
C ALA A 18 -8.10 18.61 6.67
N ALA A 19 -8.21 19.11 5.43
CA ALA A 19 -9.45 19.17 4.67
C ALA A 19 -9.93 17.75 4.26
N LEU A 20 -9.00 16.87 3.82
CA LEU A 20 -9.27 15.47 3.52
C LEU A 20 -9.77 14.70 4.75
N ARG A 21 -9.18 14.93 5.92
CA ARG A 21 -9.60 14.28 7.18
C ARG A 21 -11.02 14.65 7.62
N LYS A 22 -11.53 15.82 7.22
CA LYS A 22 -12.92 16.23 7.51
C LYS A 22 -13.96 15.44 6.70
N GLY A 23 -13.58 14.89 5.54
CA GLY A 23 -14.44 14.06 4.69
C GLY A 23 -14.49 12.59 5.06
N PHE A 24 -13.64 12.12 6.00
CA PHE A 24 -13.61 10.71 6.39
C PHE A 24 -14.71 10.36 7.38
N GLY A 25 -15.34 9.21 7.16
CA GLY A 25 -16.24 8.60 8.13
C GLY A 25 -15.51 8.16 9.41
N PRO A 26 -16.24 7.76 10.46
CA PRO A 26 -15.67 7.46 11.76
C PRO A 26 -14.68 6.29 11.75
N ARG A 27 -14.95 5.22 10.99
CA ARG A 27 -14.06 4.05 10.90
C ARG A 27 -12.77 4.39 10.16
N VAL A 28 -12.86 5.08 9.04
CA VAL A 28 -11.69 5.50 8.28
C VAL A 28 -10.80 6.45 9.10
N ARG A 29 -11.38 7.34 9.91
CA ARG A 29 -10.60 8.16 10.85
C ARG A 29 -9.84 7.33 11.88
N LYS A 30 -10.47 6.28 12.44
CA LYS A 30 -9.80 5.37 13.38
C LYS A 30 -8.67 4.59 12.69
N LEU A 31 -8.90 4.08 11.48
CA LEU A 31 -7.88 3.42 10.68
C LEU A 31 -6.67 4.35 10.46
N HIS A 32 -6.90 5.58 9.99
CA HIS A 32 -5.83 6.57 9.80
C HIS A 32 -5.05 6.85 11.09
N ALA A 33 -5.75 7.02 12.21
CA ALA A 33 -5.11 7.26 13.50
C ALA A 33 -4.25 6.06 13.95
N ARG A 34 -4.78 4.84 13.78
CA ARG A 34 -4.08 3.60 14.19
C ARG A 34 -2.82 3.37 13.38
N ILE A 35 -2.86 3.55 12.06
CA ILE A 35 -1.72 3.25 11.19
C ILE A 35 -0.70 4.38 11.06
N GLY A 36 -0.99 5.58 11.56
CA GLY A 36 -0.17 6.78 11.30
C GLY A 36 1.30 6.62 11.68
N LYS A 37 1.61 6.00 12.83
CA LYS A 37 2.98 5.73 13.25
C LYS A 37 3.69 4.72 12.32
N ALA A 38 3.01 3.61 12.01
CA ALA A 38 3.57 2.57 11.14
C ALA A 38 3.77 3.07 9.70
N HIS A 39 2.88 3.91 9.21
CA HIS A 39 3.00 4.60 7.94
C HIS A 39 4.25 5.49 7.89
N HIS A 40 4.44 6.36 8.87
CA HIS A 40 5.61 7.24 8.94
C HIS A 40 6.92 6.44 9.05
N GLN A 41 6.91 5.33 9.79
CA GLN A 41 8.07 4.44 9.85
C GLN A 41 8.40 3.82 8.48
N ALA A 42 7.38 3.37 7.73
CA ALA A 42 7.56 2.80 6.39
C ALA A 42 8.15 3.82 5.40
N GLU A 43 7.70 5.07 5.43
CA GLU A 43 8.27 6.16 4.63
C GLU A 43 9.75 6.41 4.95
N GLY A 44 10.13 6.27 6.23
CA GLY A 44 11.49 6.45 6.71
C GLY A 44 12.47 5.33 6.37
N MET A 45 12.01 4.19 5.85
CA MET A 45 12.85 3.04 5.55
C MET A 45 13.77 3.27 4.34
N ALA A 46 14.91 2.59 4.32
CA ALA A 46 15.96 2.81 3.33
C ALA A 46 15.47 2.64 1.88
N PHE A 47 14.72 1.58 1.58
CA PHE A 47 14.17 1.39 0.22
C PHE A 47 13.15 2.47 -0.15
N SER A 48 12.26 2.87 0.76
CA SER A 48 11.27 3.94 0.51
C SER A 48 11.96 5.26 0.18
N LYS A 49 12.98 5.64 0.95
CA LYS A 49 13.80 6.82 0.69
C LYS A 49 14.51 6.72 -0.64
N ALA A 50 15.21 5.60 -0.91
CA ALA A 50 15.91 5.38 -2.17
C ALA A 50 14.97 5.50 -3.38
N LEU A 51 13.74 4.97 -3.28
CA LEU A 51 12.74 5.09 -4.34
C LEU A 51 12.28 6.54 -4.52
N LEU A 52 11.93 7.24 -3.44
CA LEU A 52 11.48 8.65 -3.49
C LEU A 52 12.57 9.61 -3.98
N GLU A 53 13.83 9.31 -3.67
CA GLU A 53 14.99 10.09 -4.11
C GLU A 53 15.51 9.68 -5.52
N GLY A 54 14.84 8.72 -6.15
CA GLY A 54 15.22 8.22 -7.49
C GLY A 54 16.49 7.39 -7.48
N GLN A 55 16.92 6.83 -6.36
CA GLN A 55 18.14 6.05 -6.16
C GLN A 55 17.89 4.53 -6.17
N ALA A 56 16.64 4.08 -6.11
CA ALA A 56 16.31 2.66 -6.25
C ALA A 56 16.72 2.14 -7.63
N THR A 57 16.98 0.84 -7.73
CA THR A 57 17.41 0.20 -8.97
C THR A 57 16.26 -0.49 -9.70
N PRO A 58 16.31 -0.69 -11.02
CA PRO A 58 15.34 -1.51 -11.75
C PRO A 58 15.19 -2.91 -11.17
N ARG A 59 16.28 -3.48 -10.63
CA ARG A 59 16.28 -4.79 -9.97
C ARG A 59 15.43 -4.79 -8.71
N GLN A 60 15.53 -3.76 -7.87
CA GLN A 60 14.70 -3.59 -6.68
C GLN A 60 13.22 -3.36 -7.04
N LEU A 61 12.94 -2.58 -8.10
CA LEU A 61 11.57 -2.38 -8.59
C LEU A 61 10.97 -3.70 -9.10
N ALA A 62 11.71 -4.49 -9.88
CA ALA A 62 11.27 -5.80 -10.33
C ALA A 62 11.03 -6.76 -9.15
N ALA A 63 11.89 -6.75 -8.14
CA ALA A 63 11.73 -7.55 -6.92
C ALA A 63 10.47 -7.15 -6.14
N LEU A 64 10.22 -5.85 -5.99
CA LEU A 64 8.99 -5.33 -5.37
C LEU A 64 7.74 -5.87 -6.09
N LEU A 65 7.65 -5.70 -7.40
CA LEU A 65 6.47 -6.16 -8.15
C LEU A 65 6.30 -7.67 -8.10
N ARG A 66 7.40 -8.46 -8.18
CA ARG A 66 7.35 -9.92 -8.02
C ARG A 66 6.83 -10.34 -6.65
N ALA A 67 7.21 -9.64 -5.59
CA ALA A 67 6.74 -9.92 -4.24
C ALA A 67 5.27 -9.56 -4.03
N LEU A 68 4.79 -8.49 -4.68
CA LEU A 68 3.40 -8.03 -4.57
C LEU A 68 2.42 -8.86 -5.40
N ALA A 69 2.79 -9.31 -6.59
CA ALA A 69 1.88 -9.91 -7.57
C ALA A 69 1.04 -11.07 -7.02
N PRO A 70 1.58 -12.08 -6.30
CA PRO A 70 0.77 -13.18 -5.78
C PRO A 70 -0.27 -12.74 -4.75
N ALA A 71 0.06 -11.75 -3.93
CA ALA A 71 -0.83 -11.24 -2.91
C ALA A 71 -1.97 -10.41 -3.54
N TYR A 72 -1.67 -9.57 -4.53
CA TYR A 72 -2.70 -8.83 -5.26
C TYR A 72 -3.65 -9.77 -6.02
N ALA A 73 -3.15 -10.83 -6.65
CA ALA A 73 -3.98 -11.85 -7.29
C ALA A 73 -4.97 -12.48 -6.29
N LEU A 74 -4.50 -12.81 -5.07
CA LEU A 74 -5.37 -13.34 -4.01
C LEU A 74 -6.37 -12.28 -3.51
N LEU A 75 -5.92 -11.03 -3.31
CA LEU A 75 -6.78 -9.93 -2.90
C LEU A 75 -7.93 -9.76 -3.90
N GLU A 76 -7.65 -9.67 -5.18
CA GLU A 76 -8.64 -9.44 -6.22
C GLU A 76 -9.59 -10.62 -6.42
N GLN A 77 -9.08 -11.84 -6.28
CA GLN A 77 -9.89 -13.04 -6.36
C GLN A 77 -10.93 -13.14 -5.22
N ARG A 78 -10.56 -12.72 -4.01
CA ARG A 78 -11.38 -12.93 -2.81
C ARG A 78 -12.22 -11.71 -2.43
N LEU A 79 -11.77 -10.51 -2.79
CA LEU A 79 -12.32 -9.23 -2.37
C LEU A 79 -13.82 -9.07 -2.62
N PRO A 80 -14.38 -9.37 -3.81
CA PRO A 80 -15.81 -9.16 -4.06
C PRO A 80 -16.69 -9.98 -3.11
N ALA A 81 -16.36 -11.25 -2.89
CA ALA A 81 -17.14 -12.14 -2.03
C ALA A 81 -17.03 -11.76 -0.56
N LEU A 82 -15.81 -11.44 -0.08
CA LEU A 82 -15.57 -11.07 1.33
C LEU A 82 -16.21 -9.72 1.66
N ALA A 83 -16.08 -8.73 0.77
CA ALA A 83 -16.71 -7.43 0.93
C ALA A 83 -18.25 -7.51 0.93
N ALA A 84 -18.83 -8.31 0.04
CA ALA A 84 -20.28 -8.56 0.01
C ALA A 84 -20.76 -9.19 1.32
N GLY A 85 -20.02 -10.15 1.86
CA GLY A 85 -20.31 -10.77 3.17
C GLY A 85 -20.26 -9.79 4.35
N LEU A 86 -19.57 -8.67 4.20
CA LEU A 86 -19.49 -7.58 5.18
C LEU A 86 -20.41 -6.39 4.86
N GLY A 87 -21.22 -6.46 3.79
CA GLY A 87 -22.21 -5.43 3.45
C GLY A 87 -21.74 -4.37 2.44
N ALA A 88 -20.60 -4.53 1.78
CA ALA A 88 -20.05 -3.58 0.79
C ALA A 88 -19.92 -4.20 -0.61
N SER A 89 -21.00 -4.76 -1.15
CA SER A 89 -21.04 -5.36 -2.49
C SER A 89 -20.91 -4.34 -3.63
N GLU A 90 -21.42 -3.12 -3.42
CA GLU A 90 -21.55 -2.09 -4.45
C GLU A 90 -20.27 -1.26 -4.69
N ALA A 91 -19.19 -1.55 -3.97
CA ALA A 91 -17.94 -0.82 -4.14
C ALA A 91 -17.24 -1.18 -5.47
N PRO A 92 -16.47 -0.25 -6.07
CA PRO A 92 -15.87 -0.45 -7.39
C PRO A 92 -14.59 -1.30 -7.32
N TRP A 93 -14.66 -2.49 -6.74
CA TRP A 93 -13.50 -3.37 -6.52
C TRP A 93 -12.72 -3.68 -7.79
N ALA A 94 -13.42 -3.88 -8.91
CA ALA A 94 -12.79 -4.13 -10.20
C ALA A 94 -11.93 -2.96 -10.70
N ALA A 95 -12.32 -1.72 -10.38
CA ALA A 95 -11.55 -0.53 -10.77
C ALA A 95 -10.26 -0.36 -9.93
N LEU A 96 -10.18 -1.03 -8.78
CA LEU A 96 -8.97 -1.06 -7.94
C LEU A 96 -7.99 -2.15 -8.36
N ALA A 97 -8.40 -3.12 -9.19
CA ALA A 97 -7.59 -4.28 -9.56
C ALA A 97 -6.25 -3.89 -10.20
N ARG A 98 -5.17 -4.56 -9.76
CA ARG A 98 -3.77 -4.30 -10.17
C ARG A 98 -3.08 -5.51 -10.78
N SER A 99 -3.65 -6.71 -10.66
CA SER A 99 -3.00 -7.95 -11.12
C SER A 99 -2.63 -7.91 -12.58
N THR A 100 -3.53 -7.45 -13.46
CA THR A 100 -3.24 -7.32 -14.89
C THR A 100 -2.13 -6.30 -15.18
N ALA A 101 -2.09 -5.19 -14.43
CA ALA A 101 -1.00 -4.23 -14.54
C ALA A 101 0.32 -4.83 -14.06
N LEU A 102 0.31 -5.56 -12.92
CA LEU A 102 1.48 -6.25 -12.40
C LEU A 102 2.03 -7.30 -13.38
N GLU A 103 1.17 -8.09 -14.02
CA GLU A 103 1.58 -9.08 -15.04
C GLU A 103 2.26 -8.41 -16.22
N ARG A 104 1.68 -7.33 -16.76
CA ARG A 104 2.27 -6.55 -17.86
C ARG A 104 3.60 -5.93 -17.47
N ASP A 105 3.68 -5.33 -16.29
CA ASP A 105 4.88 -4.68 -15.79
C ASP A 105 6.01 -5.69 -15.54
N LEU A 106 5.69 -6.88 -15.03
CA LEU A 106 6.66 -7.97 -14.87
C LEU A 106 7.17 -8.50 -16.22
N ALA A 107 6.34 -8.52 -17.24
CA ALA A 107 6.75 -8.86 -18.60
C ALA A 107 7.72 -7.80 -19.18
N VAL A 108 7.44 -6.52 -18.94
CA VAL A 108 8.32 -5.39 -19.30
C VAL A 108 9.68 -5.49 -18.60
N LEU A 109 9.69 -5.91 -17.35
CA LEU A 109 10.92 -6.07 -16.55
C LEU A 109 11.60 -7.45 -16.70
N ALA A 110 11.20 -8.27 -17.67
CA ALA A 110 11.76 -9.62 -17.87
C ALA A 110 13.27 -9.60 -18.18
N SER A 111 13.79 -8.52 -18.77
CA SER A 111 15.22 -8.33 -19.03
C SER A 111 16.04 -7.95 -17.79
N VAL A 112 15.39 -7.54 -16.71
CA VAL A 112 16.05 -7.18 -15.45
C VAL A 112 16.51 -8.45 -14.73
N PRO A 113 17.77 -8.52 -14.26
CA PRO A 113 18.29 -9.70 -13.58
C PRO A 113 17.39 -10.21 -12.45
N ALA A 114 17.22 -11.51 -12.38
CA ALA A 114 16.39 -12.14 -11.37
C ALA A 114 16.93 -11.88 -9.94
N THR A 115 16.02 -11.82 -8.99
CA THR A 115 16.32 -11.79 -7.56
C THR A 115 15.79 -13.06 -6.90
N PRO A 116 16.30 -13.45 -5.72
CA PRO A 116 15.66 -14.48 -4.93
C PRO A 116 14.18 -14.18 -4.69
N ALA A 117 13.37 -15.20 -4.50
CA ALA A 117 11.97 -15.04 -4.12
C ALA A 117 11.88 -14.32 -2.75
N SER A 118 10.93 -13.40 -2.62
CA SER A 118 10.73 -12.65 -1.38
C SER A 118 10.19 -13.54 -0.28
N ALA A 119 10.92 -13.69 0.80
CA ALA A 119 10.47 -14.39 2.01
C ALA A 119 9.36 -13.59 2.71
N ALA A 120 9.49 -12.26 2.79
CA ALA A 120 8.49 -11.37 3.36
C ALA A 120 7.18 -11.42 2.55
N GLY A 121 7.26 -11.43 1.22
CA GLY A 121 6.10 -11.59 0.34
C GLY A 121 5.39 -12.92 0.51
N ALA A 122 6.14 -14.02 0.65
CA ALA A 122 5.59 -15.36 0.88
C ALA A 122 4.87 -15.46 2.24
N ILE A 123 5.44 -14.91 3.31
CA ILE A 123 4.82 -14.85 4.65
C ILE A 123 3.53 -14.04 4.59
N TRP A 124 3.53 -12.89 3.94
CA TRP A 124 2.35 -12.06 3.80
C TRP A 124 1.24 -12.78 3.00
N LEU A 125 1.59 -13.43 1.90
CA LEU A 125 0.63 -14.20 1.10
C LEU A 125 -0.04 -15.30 1.93
N GLU A 126 0.73 -16.03 2.75
CA GLU A 126 0.19 -17.08 3.61
C GLU A 126 -0.71 -16.50 4.71
N GLN A 127 -0.33 -15.39 5.31
CA GLN A 127 -1.18 -14.67 6.25
C GLN A 127 -2.53 -14.29 5.61
N LEU A 128 -2.53 -13.76 4.38
CA LEU A 128 -3.75 -13.45 3.65
C LEU A 128 -4.64 -14.68 3.40
N ARG A 129 -4.04 -15.84 3.09
CA ARG A 129 -4.80 -17.10 2.91
C ARG A 129 -5.53 -17.52 4.17
N VAL A 130 -4.85 -17.46 5.31
CA VAL A 130 -5.43 -17.80 6.60
C VAL A 130 -6.54 -16.83 6.99
N LEU A 131 -6.31 -15.54 6.90
CA LEU A 131 -7.28 -14.50 7.25
C LEU A 131 -8.54 -14.56 6.36
N ALA A 132 -8.39 -14.83 5.06
CA ALA A 132 -9.52 -14.94 4.14
C ALA A 132 -10.51 -16.06 4.52
N GLN A 133 -10.04 -17.09 5.21
CA GLN A 133 -10.86 -18.22 5.65
C GLN A 133 -11.43 -18.02 7.05
N GLN A 134 -10.69 -17.40 7.95
CA GLN A 134 -11.02 -17.36 9.37
C GLN A 134 -11.62 -16.03 9.82
N THR A 135 -11.12 -14.91 9.33
CA THR A 135 -11.44 -13.57 9.82
C THR A 135 -11.53 -12.55 8.68
N PRO A 136 -12.60 -12.58 7.87
CA PRO A 136 -12.77 -11.70 6.70
C PRO A 136 -12.61 -10.20 7.04
N HIS A 137 -13.07 -9.75 8.20
CA HIS A 137 -12.94 -8.37 8.64
C HIS A 137 -11.47 -7.97 8.86
N ARG A 138 -10.63 -8.84 9.43
CA ARG A 138 -9.18 -8.61 9.52
C ARG A 138 -8.53 -8.58 8.14
N TRP A 139 -8.93 -9.49 7.26
CA TRP A 139 -8.41 -9.55 5.90
C TRP A 139 -8.63 -8.22 5.14
N MET A 140 -9.77 -7.53 5.36
CA MET A 140 -10.05 -6.23 4.77
C MET A 140 -9.06 -5.13 5.19
N ALA A 141 -8.38 -5.27 6.31
CA ALA A 141 -7.33 -4.34 6.72
C ALA A 141 -6.18 -4.28 5.70
N HIS A 142 -5.81 -5.42 5.12
CA HIS A 142 -4.80 -5.48 4.06
C HIS A 142 -5.27 -4.80 2.77
N VAL A 143 -6.57 -4.92 2.44
CA VAL A 143 -7.18 -4.18 1.32
C VAL A 143 -7.04 -2.67 1.55
N TYR A 144 -7.40 -2.19 2.76
CA TYR A 144 -7.30 -0.79 3.10
C TYR A 144 -5.87 -0.26 2.98
N VAL A 145 -4.92 -0.94 3.59
CA VAL A 145 -3.51 -0.52 3.61
C VAL A 145 -2.91 -0.53 2.20
N ARG A 146 -3.18 -1.56 1.40
CA ARG A 146 -2.61 -1.68 0.06
C ARG A 146 -3.23 -0.68 -0.92
N TYR A 147 -4.52 -0.77 -1.17
CA TYR A 147 -5.17 0.11 -2.15
C TYR A 147 -5.21 1.57 -1.68
N GLY A 148 -5.36 1.82 -0.37
CA GLY A 148 -5.24 3.17 0.19
C GLY A 148 -3.86 3.79 -0.04
N GLY A 149 -2.80 2.99 0.08
CA GLY A 149 -1.43 3.37 -0.23
C GLY A 149 -1.22 3.64 -1.72
N ASP A 150 -1.68 2.74 -2.59
CA ASP A 150 -1.54 2.86 -4.05
C ASP A 150 -2.27 4.11 -4.59
N LEU A 151 -3.44 4.42 -4.05
CA LEU A 151 -4.25 5.59 -4.42
C LEU A 151 -3.74 6.92 -3.83
N SER A 152 -2.81 6.87 -2.90
CA SER A 152 -2.25 8.06 -2.21
C SER A 152 -0.77 8.23 -2.54
N GLY A 153 0.12 7.83 -1.66
CA GLY A 153 1.57 7.91 -1.84
C GLY A 153 2.08 7.13 -3.06
N GLY A 154 1.37 6.08 -3.47
CA GLY A 154 1.68 5.27 -4.64
C GLY A 154 1.81 6.09 -5.93
N GLN A 155 1.07 7.19 -6.07
CA GLN A 155 1.16 8.06 -7.25
C GLN A 155 2.55 8.68 -7.39
N GLN A 156 3.13 9.16 -6.28
CA GLN A 156 4.49 9.69 -6.26
C GLN A 156 5.52 8.59 -6.46
N LEU A 157 5.32 7.43 -5.82
CA LEU A 157 6.22 6.27 -6.00
C LEU A 157 6.25 5.81 -7.45
N GLY A 158 5.11 5.78 -8.14
CA GLY A 158 5.00 5.42 -9.56
C GLY A 158 5.75 6.40 -10.47
N GLN A 159 5.65 7.70 -10.21
CA GLN A 159 6.40 8.72 -10.95
C GLN A 159 7.90 8.53 -10.79
N GLN A 160 8.39 8.29 -9.56
CA GLN A 160 9.81 8.07 -9.31
C GLN A 160 10.30 6.74 -9.91
N ALA A 161 9.51 5.66 -9.77
CA ALA A 161 9.83 4.37 -10.40
C ALA A 161 10.00 4.52 -11.92
N ASN A 162 9.08 5.21 -12.58
CA ASN A 162 9.12 5.43 -14.02
C ASN A 162 10.30 6.32 -14.44
N ALA A 163 10.63 7.35 -13.66
CA ALA A 163 11.84 8.15 -13.91
C ALA A 163 13.14 7.35 -13.74
N ILE A 164 13.18 6.40 -12.78
CA ILE A 164 14.30 5.47 -12.65
C ILE A 164 14.41 4.59 -13.91
N LEU A 165 13.32 3.96 -14.32
CA LEU A 165 13.32 3.05 -15.48
C LEU A 165 13.69 3.76 -16.77
N GLU A 166 13.20 4.97 -16.99
CA GLU A 166 13.55 5.80 -18.16
C GLU A 166 15.07 6.03 -18.26
N ARG A 167 15.73 6.35 -17.14
CA ARG A 167 17.20 6.51 -17.11
C ARG A 167 17.97 5.23 -17.46
N HIS A 168 17.33 4.07 -17.36
CA HIS A 168 17.89 2.78 -17.70
C HIS A 168 17.40 2.24 -19.05
N GLY A 169 16.67 3.06 -19.83
CA GLY A 169 16.13 2.67 -21.13
C GLY A 169 15.02 1.60 -21.04
N LEU A 170 14.33 1.50 -19.88
CA LEU A 170 13.25 0.56 -19.66
C LEU A 170 11.89 1.26 -19.77
N PRO A 171 10.84 0.55 -20.25
CA PRO A 171 9.50 1.10 -20.35
C PRO A 171 8.89 1.45 -18.98
N ALA A 172 7.91 2.37 -18.99
CA ALA A 172 7.19 2.76 -17.81
C ALA A 172 6.28 1.64 -17.28
N LEU A 173 6.06 1.62 -15.97
CA LEU A 173 5.17 0.72 -15.27
C LEU A 173 3.75 1.30 -15.16
N ASN A 174 2.76 0.42 -15.13
CA ASN A 174 1.35 0.74 -15.03
C ASN A 174 0.74 0.39 -13.65
N PHE A 175 1.52 -0.26 -12.77
CA PHE A 175 1.03 -0.72 -11.47
C PHE A 175 0.35 0.39 -10.66
N TRP A 176 0.91 1.60 -10.68
CA TRP A 176 0.33 2.75 -9.98
C TRP A 176 -0.60 3.61 -10.83
N ALA A 177 -0.79 3.28 -12.11
CA ALA A 177 -1.72 3.99 -12.98
C ALA A 177 -3.14 3.39 -12.87
N PHE A 178 -4.12 4.24 -12.64
CA PHE A 178 -5.54 3.86 -12.56
C PHE A 178 -6.31 4.49 -13.71
N ASP A 179 -7.30 3.76 -14.25
CA ASP A 179 -8.15 4.25 -15.37
C ASP A 179 -9.17 5.31 -14.92
N ARG A 180 -9.37 5.44 -13.61
CA ARG A 180 -10.26 6.44 -13.00
C ARG A 180 -9.47 7.37 -12.08
N PRO A 181 -9.96 8.61 -11.83
CA PRO A 181 -9.33 9.52 -10.89
C PRO A 181 -9.10 8.87 -9.52
N THR A 182 -7.86 8.91 -9.01
CA THR A 182 -7.50 8.26 -7.74
C THR A 182 -8.28 8.83 -6.56
N ALA A 183 -8.66 10.11 -6.60
CA ALA A 183 -9.49 10.73 -5.57
C ALA A 183 -10.89 10.09 -5.49
N GLU A 184 -11.51 9.79 -6.63
CA GLU A 184 -12.81 9.10 -6.69
C GLU A 184 -12.72 7.67 -6.16
N LEU A 185 -11.70 6.92 -6.60
CA LEU A 185 -11.47 5.56 -6.15
C LEU A 185 -11.18 5.50 -4.65
N LYS A 186 -10.40 6.45 -4.14
CA LYS A 186 -10.10 6.57 -2.71
C LYS A 186 -11.36 6.86 -1.90
N GLN A 187 -12.21 7.77 -2.36
CA GLN A 187 -13.49 8.04 -1.69
C GLN A 187 -14.38 6.81 -1.70
N ALA A 188 -14.51 6.12 -2.83
CA ALA A 188 -15.30 4.90 -2.93
C ALA A 188 -14.77 3.77 -2.03
N LEU A 189 -13.45 3.63 -1.89
CA LEU A 189 -12.82 2.72 -0.94
C LEU A 189 -13.21 3.07 0.49
N HIS A 190 -13.13 4.35 0.87
CA HIS A 190 -13.49 4.81 2.19
C HIS A 190 -14.98 4.57 2.49
N ASP A 191 -15.87 4.88 1.54
CA ASP A 191 -17.31 4.68 1.69
C ASP A 191 -17.65 3.19 1.88
N ALA A 192 -16.96 2.30 1.17
CA ALA A 192 -17.11 0.86 1.35
C ALA A 192 -16.72 0.40 2.76
N PHE A 193 -15.63 0.94 3.31
CA PHE A 193 -15.20 0.61 4.67
C PHE A 193 -16.17 1.11 5.74
N GLU A 194 -16.85 2.24 5.52
CA GLU A 194 -17.89 2.72 6.43
C GLU A 194 -19.15 1.85 6.40
N GLN A 195 -19.43 1.16 5.30
CA GLN A 195 -20.60 0.27 5.14
C GLN A 195 -20.44 -1.09 5.82
N PHE A 196 -19.22 -1.52 6.20
CA PHE A 196 -19.04 -2.83 6.81
C PHE A 196 -19.87 -3.01 8.08
N ALA A 197 -20.68 -4.07 8.10
CA ALA A 197 -21.44 -4.48 9.25
C ALA A 197 -20.54 -5.25 10.24
N LEU A 198 -19.86 -4.52 11.11
CA LEU A 198 -18.92 -5.08 12.10
C LEU A 198 -19.45 -4.87 13.52
N SER A 199 -19.25 -5.87 14.38
CA SER A 199 -19.39 -5.67 15.82
C SER A 199 -18.26 -4.77 16.36
N PRO A 200 -18.38 -4.17 17.54
CA PRO A 200 -17.30 -3.37 18.14
C PRO A 200 -15.98 -4.14 18.28
N GLN A 201 -16.05 -5.43 18.58
CA GLN A 201 -14.87 -6.29 18.66
C GLN A 201 -14.21 -6.48 17.28
N GLN A 202 -15.01 -6.78 16.25
CA GLN A 202 -14.50 -6.94 14.88
C GLN A 202 -13.92 -5.63 14.33
N GLU A 203 -14.47 -4.48 14.72
CA GLU A 203 -13.89 -3.19 14.35
C GLU A 203 -12.52 -3.00 15.00
N GLU A 204 -12.33 -3.32 16.27
CA GLU A 204 -11.02 -3.24 16.93
C GLU A 204 -10.03 -4.22 16.29
N GLU A 205 -10.45 -5.44 16.00
CA GLU A 205 -9.63 -6.44 15.30
C GLU A 205 -9.21 -6.00 13.89
N LEU A 206 -10.08 -5.27 13.16
CA LEU A 206 -9.74 -4.64 11.88
C LEU A 206 -8.64 -3.58 12.05
N LEU A 207 -8.74 -2.75 13.10
CA LEU A 207 -7.75 -1.70 13.39
C LEU A 207 -6.38 -2.28 13.77
N GLU A 208 -6.36 -3.32 14.62
CA GLU A 208 -5.14 -4.05 14.97
C GLU A 208 -4.47 -4.67 13.74
N GLU A 209 -5.27 -5.30 12.88
CA GLU A 209 -4.76 -5.93 11.66
C GLU A 209 -4.24 -4.91 10.64
N ALA A 210 -4.80 -3.70 10.60
CA ALA A 210 -4.27 -2.63 9.73
C ALA A 210 -2.83 -2.23 10.13
N GLU A 211 -2.51 -2.21 11.42
CA GLU A 211 -1.14 -2.02 11.89
C GLU A 211 -0.25 -3.21 11.52
N ALA A 212 -0.73 -4.46 11.68
CA ALA A 212 -0.02 -5.67 11.28
C ALA A 212 0.25 -5.71 9.76
N ALA A 213 -0.67 -5.22 8.93
CA ALA A 213 -0.51 -5.10 7.48
C ALA A 213 0.61 -4.13 7.11
N PHE A 214 0.77 -3.02 7.86
CA PHE A 214 1.92 -2.13 7.71
C PHE A 214 3.24 -2.81 8.11
N HIS A 215 3.26 -3.59 9.17
CA HIS A 215 4.45 -4.37 9.55
C HIS A 215 4.83 -5.40 8.47
N ALA A 216 3.86 -6.01 7.78
CA ALA A 216 4.14 -6.87 6.64
C ALA A 216 4.81 -6.08 5.49
N THR A 217 4.30 -4.87 5.20
CA THR A 217 4.92 -3.94 4.24
C THR A 217 6.35 -3.58 4.66
N GLN A 218 6.58 -3.23 5.92
CA GLN A 218 7.91 -2.87 6.42
C GLN A 218 8.92 -4.01 6.27
N ARG A 219 8.51 -5.27 6.53
CA ARG A 219 9.38 -6.45 6.30
C ARG A 219 9.79 -6.57 4.82
N LEU A 220 8.86 -6.34 3.90
CA LEU A 220 9.16 -6.34 2.46
C LEU A 220 10.12 -5.20 2.10
N LEU A 221 9.90 -3.99 2.59
CA LEU A 221 10.76 -2.84 2.34
C LEU A 221 12.19 -3.06 2.88
N ALA A 222 12.34 -3.70 4.04
CA ALA A 222 13.63 -4.08 4.61
C ALA A 222 14.37 -5.08 3.72
N GLU A 223 13.68 -6.13 3.27
CA GLU A 223 14.25 -7.13 2.35
C GLU A 223 14.71 -6.51 1.02
N LEU A 224 13.94 -5.58 0.46
CA LEU A 224 14.31 -4.88 -0.77
C LEU A 224 15.54 -3.98 -0.61
N ALA A 225 15.73 -3.39 0.57
CA ALA A 225 16.89 -2.55 0.87
C ALA A 225 18.20 -3.35 0.93
N GLU A 226 18.12 -4.65 1.26
CA GLU A 226 19.28 -5.55 1.34
C GLU A 226 19.73 -6.12 -0.03
N LEU A 227 18.93 -5.91 -1.07
CA LEU A 227 19.31 -6.37 -2.41
C LEU A 227 20.57 -5.63 -2.87
N PRO A 228 21.62 -6.36 -3.31
CA PRO A 228 22.83 -5.71 -3.78
C PRO A 228 22.53 -4.82 -5.00
N PRO A 229 23.20 -3.66 -5.11
CA PRO A 229 23.15 -2.88 -6.34
C PRO A 229 23.61 -3.77 -7.49
N ALA A 230 22.98 -3.61 -8.65
CA ALA A 230 23.27 -4.39 -9.85
C ALA A 230 24.64 -4.00 -10.41
#